data_bc0863be6e7383f8c077f95e1c87862b
#
_entry.id   bc0863be6e7383f8c077f95e1c87862b
#
_cell.length_a   1.000
_cell.length_b   1.000
_cell.length_c   1.000
_cell.angle_alpha   90.00
_cell.angle_beta   90.00
_cell.angle_gamma   90.00
#
_symmetry.space_group_name_H-M   'P 1'
#
loop_
_entity.id
_entity.type
_entity.pdbx_description
1 polymer ?
#
loop_
_entity_poly.entity_id
_entity_poly.type
_entity_poly.pdbx_seq_one_letter_code
_entity_poly.pdbx_strand_id
1 'polypeptide(L)'
;MNKIIIHSLFLSFLFSQINTETELEVRYGNSENDFNYSEVFVDSRFLFQNTDYMINGLLSFEQSYPPEIGLNENGLRKVLIGYYNDDLSVELGDVYQTWGRGLILNQVDYQNLDFDTGSRGFNLLLDKSEYSINILYGDVSVSQSTTVLGNYNPRKPNYFTNQSIYGFDYNKSFITANFGISFLAVENENNIDDHFLSNIRLEKFYNKGELYLSFAHKESHVNSQDFDQGNGFYFSNINSTDNWTFVTNYRRYRFNIQN
;
A
#
# COMPACT_ATOMS: atom_id res chain seq x y z
N MET A 1 -7.62 47.98 10.18
CA MET A 1 -8.86 47.29 9.73
C MET A 1 -8.74 46.74 8.32
N ASN A 2 -8.20 47.46 7.34
CA ASN A 2 -8.18 47.03 5.93
C ASN A 2 -7.29 45.80 5.63
N LYS A 3 -6.23 45.54 6.39
CA LYS A 3 -5.35 44.39 6.17
C LYS A 3 -6.01 43.05 6.53
N ILE A 4 -6.84 43.01 7.56
CA ILE A 4 -7.54 41.80 8.01
C ILE A 4 -8.61 41.39 7.00
N ILE A 5 -9.31 42.37 6.40
CA ILE A 5 -10.34 42.14 5.39
C ILE A 5 -9.72 41.56 4.10
N ILE A 6 -8.55 42.08 3.69
CA ILE A 6 -7.85 41.59 2.51
C ILE A 6 -7.36 40.15 2.72
N HIS A 7 -6.85 39.81 3.91
CA HIS A 7 -6.43 38.44 4.22
C HIS A 7 -7.61 37.46 4.29
N SER A 8 -8.75 37.87 4.87
CA SER A 8 -9.93 37.02 4.91
C SER A 8 -10.57 36.81 3.52
N LEU A 9 -10.54 37.83 2.66
CA LEU A 9 -10.96 37.69 1.27
C LEU A 9 -10.01 36.79 0.46
N PHE A 10 -8.71 36.90 0.66
CA PHE A 10 -7.74 36.04 -0.01
C PHE A 10 -7.85 34.57 0.46
N LEU A 11 -8.06 34.34 1.75
CA LEU A 11 -8.38 32.99 2.25
C LEU A 11 -9.68 32.44 1.65
N SER A 12 -10.75 33.25 1.57
CA SER A 12 -12.02 32.79 1.01
C SER A 12 -11.92 32.45 -0.48
N PHE A 13 -11.06 33.14 -1.25
CA PHE A 13 -10.77 32.80 -2.64
C PHE A 13 -10.00 31.49 -2.78
N LEU A 14 -9.07 31.20 -1.87
CA LEU A 14 -8.37 29.92 -1.85
C LEU A 14 -9.31 28.76 -1.50
N PHE A 15 -10.19 28.95 -0.53
CA PHE A 15 -11.19 27.93 -0.14
C PHE A 15 -12.25 27.67 -1.21
N SER A 16 -12.54 28.61 -2.12
CA SER A 16 -13.50 28.39 -3.19
C SER A 16 -13.04 27.42 -4.29
N GLN A 17 -11.76 27.06 -4.29
CA GLN A 17 -11.16 26.10 -5.23
C GLN A 17 -10.92 24.71 -4.60
N ILE A 18 -11.26 24.54 -3.32
CA ILE A 18 -11.07 23.27 -2.60
C ILE A 18 -12.40 22.55 -2.57
N ASN A 19 -12.46 21.39 -3.19
CA ASN A 19 -13.56 20.45 -3.03
C ASN A 19 -13.33 19.63 -1.75
N THR A 20 -14.35 19.56 -0.91
CA THR A 20 -14.30 18.74 0.32
C THR A 20 -15.44 17.75 0.32
N GLU A 21 -15.16 16.54 0.76
CA GLU A 21 -16.13 15.47 0.94
C GLU A 21 -15.90 14.87 2.33
N THR A 22 -17.00 14.61 3.05
CA THR A 22 -16.93 13.91 4.33
C THR A 22 -17.91 12.76 4.31
N GLU A 23 -17.41 11.56 4.58
CA GLU A 23 -18.17 10.32 4.67
C GLU A 23 -18.22 9.87 6.14
N LEU A 24 -19.41 9.47 6.58
CA LEU A 24 -19.64 8.86 7.88
C LEU A 24 -20.17 7.44 7.67
N GLU A 25 -19.44 6.46 8.16
CA GLU A 25 -19.89 5.07 8.18
C GLU A 25 -20.10 4.62 9.62
N VAL A 26 -21.22 3.96 9.89
CA VAL A 26 -21.54 3.37 11.19
C VAL A 26 -21.85 1.91 10.98
N ARG A 27 -21.10 1.05 11.65
CA ARG A 27 -21.33 -0.40 11.67
C ARG A 27 -21.80 -0.80 13.07
N TYR A 28 -22.80 -1.64 13.10
CA TYR A 28 -23.33 -2.17 14.34
C TYR A 28 -23.65 -3.65 14.19
N GLY A 29 -23.32 -4.44 15.19
CA GLY A 29 -23.62 -5.86 15.19
C GLY A 29 -23.86 -6.40 16.61
N ASN A 30 -24.66 -7.46 16.65
CA ASN A 30 -24.98 -8.19 17.87
C ASN A 30 -24.81 -9.69 17.59
N SER A 31 -24.13 -10.42 18.48
CA SER A 31 -24.01 -11.87 18.39
C SER A 31 -24.87 -12.56 19.46
N GLU A 32 -25.27 -13.82 19.20
CA GLU A 32 -26.08 -14.63 20.11
C GLU A 32 -25.49 -14.84 21.52
N ASN A 33 -24.19 -14.49 21.69
CA ASN A 33 -23.47 -14.60 22.97
C ASN A 33 -23.34 -13.25 23.70
N ASP A 34 -24.33 -12.36 23.59
CA ASP A 34 -24.36 -11.02 24.21
C ASP A 34 -23.16 -10.11 23.81
N PHE A 35 -22.49 -10.39 22.66
CA PHE A 35 -21.45 -9.56 22.19
C PHE A 35 -21.99 -8.49 21.24
N ASN A 36 -22.00 -7.26 21.70
CA ASN A 36 -22.38 -6.10 20.90
C ASN A 36 -21.14 -5.38 20.42
N TYR A 37 -21.09 -4.99 19.16
CA TYR A 37 -20.06 -4.11 18.66
C TYR A 37 -20.65 -2.92 17.92
N SER A 38 -19.92 -1.83 17.93
CA SER A 38 -20.20 -0.67 17.09
C SER A 38 -18.89 -0.06 16.63
N GLU A 39 -18.86 0.37 15.39
CA GLU A 39 -17.73 1.07 14.78
C GLU A 39 -18.25 2.32 14.09
N VAL A 40 -17.51 3.41 14.23
CA VAL A 40 -17.80 4.68 13.59
C VAL A 40 -16.55 5.11 12.85
N PHE A 41 -16.66 5.34 11.55
CA PHE A 41 -15.60 5.85 10.70
C PHE A 41 -16.02 7.23 10.18
N VAL A 42 -15.07 8.16 10.18
CA VAL A 42 -15.25 9.50 9.60
C VAL A 42 -14.08 9.76 8.67
N ASP A 43 -14.34 9.77 7.38
CA ASP A 43 -13.36 10.08 6.35
C ASP A 43 -13.63 11.48 5.79
N SER A 44 -12.64 12.35 5.89
CA SER A 44 -12.69 13.69 5.31
C SER A 44 -11.62 13.83 4.24
N ARG A 45 -12.05 14.10 3.01
CA ARG A 45 -11.20 14.28 1.84
C ARG A 45 -11.23 15.73 1.39
N PHE A 46 -10.11 16.23 0.94
CA PHE A 46 -10.03 17.50 0.25
C PHE A 46 -9.28 17.36 -1.07
N LEU A 47 -9.69 18.13 -2.05
CA LEU A 47 -9.09 18.16 -3.37
C LEU A 47 -8.97 19.61 -3.82
N PHE A 48 -7.74 20.03 -4.12
CA PHE A 48 -7.45 21.23 -4.86
C PHE A 48 -6.85 20.86 -6.20
N GLN A 49 -7.42 21.32 -7.28
CA GLN A 49 -6.97 21.04 -8.64
C GLN A 49 -6.87 22.31 -9.45
N ASN A 50 -5.80 22.42 -10.18
CA ASN A 50 -5.55 23.46 -11.18
C ASN A 50 -5.07 22.76 -12.48
N THR A 51 -4.76 23.52 -13.54
CA THR A 51 -4.30 22.98 -14.84
C THR A 51 -3.00 22.21 -14.78
N ASP A 52 -2.12 22.54 -13.86
CA ASP A 52 -0.73 22.05 -13.83
C ASP A 52 -0.46 21.06 -12.71
N TYR A 53 -1.29 21.06 -11.67
CA TYR A 53 -1.12 20.17 -10.52
C TYR A 53 -2.42 19.93 -9.74
N MET A 54 -2.40 18.88 -8.95
CA MET A 54 -3.45 18.49 -8.01
C MET A 54 -2.82 18.29 -6.62
N ILE A 55 -3.53 18.77 -5.60
CA ILE A 55 -3.23 18.45 -4.19
C ILE A 55 -4.47 17.79 -3.63
N ASN A 56 -4.29 16.63 -3.04
CA ASN A 56 -5.33 15.94 -2.30
C ASN A 56 -4.93 15.69 -0.85
N GLY A 57 -5.90 15.37 -0.02
CA GLY A 57 -5.66 14.91 1.33
C GLY A 57 -6.80 14.09 1.87
N LEU A 58 -6.48 13.25 2.84
CA LEU A 58 -7.38 12.39 3.57
C LEU A 58 -7.07 12.50 5.06
N LEU A 59 -8.14 12.68 5.86
CA LEU A 59 -8.11 12.48 7.30
C LEU A 59 -9.19 11.46 7.63
N SER A 60 -8.81 10.35 8.23
CA SER A 60 -9.71 9.27 8.62
C SER A 60 -9.63 9.04 10.12
N PHE A 61 -10.78 9.01 10.77
CA PHE A 61 -10.92 8.72 12.20
C PHE A 61 -11.76 7.47 12.38
N GLU A 62 -11.39 6.68 13.37
CA GLU A 62 -12.10 5.48 13.77
C GLU A 62 -12.38 5.49 15.26
N GLN A 63 -13.57 5.02 15.63
CA GLN A 63 -13.93 4.70 17.00
C GLN A 63 -14.67 3.37 17.03
N SER A 64 -14.09 2.40 17.71
CA SER A 64 -14.65 1.05 17.85
C SER A 64 -15.04 0.75 19.30
N TYR A 65 -16.13 0.01 19.47
CA TYR A 65 -16.56 -0.50 20.77
C TYR A 65 -16.96 -1.99 20.64
N PRO A 66 -16.38 -2.88 21.44
CA PRO A 66 -15.22 -2.65 22.29
C PRO A 66 -13.97 -2.29 21.50
N PRO A 67 -13.02 -1.53 22.07
CA PRO A 67 -11.88 -0.97 21.34
C PRO A 67 -10.93 -2.01 20.75
N GLU A 68 -11.02 -3.27 21.21
CA GLU A 68 -10.16 -4.36 20.72
C GLU A 68 -10.65 -4.98 19.40
N ILE A 69 -11.74 -4.50 18.84
CA ILE A 69 -12.28 -5.03 17.57
C ILE A 69 -11.63 -4.37 16.36
N GLY A 70 -11.26 -3.09 16.46
CA GLY A 70 -10.60 -2.37 15.39
C GLY A 70 -9.15 -2.84 15.18
N LEU A 71 -8.65 -2.66 13.97
CA LEU A 71 -7.24 -2.89 13.62
C LEU A 71 -6.30 -1.90 14.27
N ASN A 72 -6.80 -0.68 14.49
CA ASN A 72 -6.05 0.42 15.05
C ASN A 72 -6.66 0.84 16.39
N GLU A 73 -5.86 1.53 17.17
CA GLU A 73 -6.36 2.23 18.34
C GLU A 73 -7.39 3.30 17.93
N ASN A 74 -8.40 3.54 18.78
CA ASN A 74 -9.39 4.58 18.56
C ASN A 74 -8.69 5.94 18.33
N GLY A 75 -9.11 6.66 17.30
CA GLY A 75 -8.59 7.98 16.97
C GLY A 75 -8.27 8.17 15.50
N LEU A 76 -7.11 8.75 15.22
CA LEU A 76 -6.65 9.02 13.85
C LEU A 76 -6.20 7.70 13.19
N ARG A 77 -7.01 7.20 12.24
CA ARG A 77 -6.73 5.97 11.50
C ARG A 77 -5.78 6.23 10.34
N LYS A 78 -6.10 7.19 9.49
CA LYS A 78 -5.31 7.52 8.30
C LYS A 78 -5.14 9.00 8.13
N VAL A 79 -3.97 9.37 7.62
CA VAL A 79 -3.67 10.70 7.15
C VAL A 79 -2.89 10.62 5.86
N LEU A 80 -3.30 11.37 4.86
CA LEU A 80 -2.58 11.46 3.58
C LEU A 80 -2.62 12.91 3.10
N ILE A 81 -1.50 13.38 2.58
CA ILE A 81 -1.42 14.55 1.73
C ILE A 81 -0.61 14.19 0.48
N GLY A 82 -1.16 14.47 -0.69
CA GLY A 82 -0.54 14.17 -1.98
C GLY A 82 -0.45 15.41 -2.86
N TYR A 83 0.66 15.51 -3.57
CA TYR A 83 0.90 16.44 -4.67
C TYR A 83 1.16 15.66 -5.93
N TYR A 84 0.48 16.01 -7.01
CA TYR A 84 0.55 15.33 -8.30
C TYR A 84 0.62 16.34 -9.44
N ASN A 85 1.54 16.12 -10.36
CA ASN A 85 1.55 16.74 -11.67
C ASN A 85 1.87 15.69 -12.74
N ASP A 86 2.04 16.08 -14.00
CA ASP A 86 2.24 15.15 -15.12
C ASP A 86 3.45 14.22 -14.93
N ASP A 87 4.47 14.67 -14.23
CA ASP A 87 5.75 13.99 -14.13
C ASP A 87 6.10 13.51 -12.72
N LEU A 88 5.47 14.07 -11.69
CA LEU A 88 5.86 13.88 -10.30
C LEU A 88 4.65 13.69 -9.40
N SER A 89 4.72 12.66 -8.58
CA SER A 89 3.81 12.45 -7.45
C SER A 89 4.60 12.37 -6.16
N VAL A 90 4.13 13.10 -5.15
CA VAL A 90 4.68 13.06 -3.79
C VAL A 90 3.54 12.85 -2.82
N GLU A 91 3.63 11.82 -2.02
CA GLU A 91 2.64 11.47 -1.00
C GLU A 91 3.30 11.40 0.37
N LEU A 92 2.63 11.94 1.37
CA LEU A 92 3.06 11.94 2.77
C LEU A 92 1.90 11.44 3.65
N GLY A 93 2.19 10.52 4.54
CA GLY A 93 1.21 9.89 5.42
C GLY A 93 0.99 8.42 5.11
N ASP A 94 -0.25 7.95 5.12
CA ASP A 94 -0.56 6.55 4.85
C ASP A 94 -0.59 6.29 3.35
N VAL A 95 0.48 5.67 2.84
CA VAL A 95 0.72 5.43 1.41
C VAL A 95 0.62 3.94 1.08
N TYR A 96 0.19 3.65 -0.15
CA TYR A 96 -0.02 2.29 -0.65
C TYR A 96 0.68 2.14 -1.99
N GLN A 97 1.61 1.21 -2.07
CA GLN A 97 2.38 0.96 -3.28
C GLN A 97 2.35 -0.52 -3.68
N THR A 98 2.34 -0.74 -4.99
CA THR A 98 2.49 -2.07 -5.59
C THR A 98 3.53 -1.99 -6.69
N TRP A 99 4.63 -2.74 -6.54
CA TRP A 99 5.69 -2.75 -7.54
C TRP A 99 5.58 -3.96 -8.46
N GLY A 100 5.54 -3.68 -9.77
CA GLY A 100 5.24 -4.67 -10.77
C GLY A 100 3.85 -5.30 -10.56
N ARG A 101 3.82 -6.63 -10.41
CA ARG A 101 2.58 -7.37 -10.06
C ARG A 101 2.60 -7.86 -8.60
N GLY A 102 3.23 -7.10 -7.73
CA GLY A 102 3.19 -7.31 -6.28
C GLY A 102 4.02 -8.48 -5.76
N LEU A 103 5.12 -8.85 -6.45
CA LEU A 103 5.93 -9.99 -6.00
C LEU A 103 6.77 -9.68 -4.75
N ILE A 104 7.26 -8.45 -4.60
CA ILE A 104 8.03 -8.01 -3.42
C ILE A 104 7.35 -6.93 -2.60
N LEU A 105 6.51 -6.11 -3.21
CA LEU A 105 5.70 -5.10 -2.52
C LEU A 105 4.30 -5.07 -3.10
N ASN A 106 3.31 -5.32 -2.25
CA ASN A 106 1.90 -5.24 -2.57
C ASN A 106 1.13 -4.77 -1.35
N GLN A 107 0.98 -3.47 -1.24
CA GLN A 107 0.25 -2.85 -0.13
C GLN A 107 -1.21 -2.68 -0.49
N VAL A 108 -2.08 -3.05 0.40
CA VAL A 108 -3.53 -3.04 0.20
C VAL A 108 -4.24 -2.58 1.46
N ASP A 109 -5.41 -2.00 1.26
CA ASP A 109 -6.39 -1.68 2.30
C ASP A 109 -7.70 -2.41 1.99
N TYR A 110 -7.97 -3.46 2.71
CA TYR A 110 -9.22 -4.20 2.67
C TYR A 110 -10.04 -3.91 3.93
N GLN A 111 -10.66 -2.75 4.00
CA GLN A 111 -11.47 -2.30 5.14
C GLN A 111 -12.51 -3.33 5.59
N ASN A 112 -13.13 -4.04 4.65
CA ASN A 112 -14.14 -5.07 4.97
C ASN A 112 -13.55 -6.32 5.65
N LEU A 113 -12.24 -6.50 5.58
CA LEU A 113 -11.52 -7.62 6.17
C LEU A 113 -10.64 -7.18 7.35
N ASP A 114 -10.70 -5.91 7.70
CA ASP A 114 -9.82 -5.28 8.69
C ASP A 114 -8.34 -5.65 8.42
N PHE A 115 -7.93 -5.58 7.16
CA PHE A 115 -6.58 -5.90 6.71
C PHE A 115 -5.98 -4.72 5.96
N ASP A 116 -5.00 -4.08 6.58
CA ASP A 116 -4.28 -2.93 6.06
C ASP A 116 -2.77 -3.21 6.10
N THR A 117 -2.11 -3.06 4.96
CA THR A 117 -0.66 -3.21 4.82
C THR A 117 -0.01 -1.94 4.28
N GLY A 118 -0.71 -0.81 4.34
CA GLY A 118 -0.18 0.50 3.99
C GLY A 118 1.00 0.88 4.89
N SER A 119 1.82 1.79 4.42
CA SER A 119 2.92 2.35 5.21
C SER A 119 2.66 3.82 5.54
N ARG A 120 2.95 4.20 6.77
CA ARG A 120 2.94 5.60 7.19
C ARG A 120 4.32 6.21 6.99
N GLY A 121 4.44 7.05 5.98
CA GLY A 121 5.73 7.60 5.59
C GLY A 121 5.63 8.53 4.39
N PHE A 122 6.47 8.29 3.41
CA PHE A 122 6.40 9.03 2.16
C PHE A 122 6.60 8.12 0.94
N ASN A 123 5.99 8.54 -0.16
CA ASN A 123 6.19 7.98 -1.48
C ASN A 123 6.51 9.09 -2.48
N LEU A 124 7.51 8.89 -3.30
CA LEU A 124 7.88 9.78 -4.40
C LEU A 124 7.92 8.97 -5.68
N LEU A 125 7.11 9.36 -6.66
CA LEU A 125 7.11 8.79 -8.00
C LEU A 125 7.47 9.88 -9.02
N LEU A 126 8.58 9.69 -9.71
CA LEU A 126 8.93 10.41 -10.93
C LEU A 126 8.53 9.52 -12.10
N ASP A 127 7.57 9.98 -12.91
CA ASP A 127 7.06 9.24 -14.06
C ASP A 127 7.28 10.03 -15.34
N LYS A 128 8.16 9.53 -16.19
CA LYS A 128 8.48 10.09 -17.50
C LYS A 128 8.06 9.11 -18.58
N SER A 129 7.86 9.62 -19.79
CA SER A 129 7.42 8.81 -20.94
C SER A 129 8.25 7.55 -21.20
N GLU A 130 9.54 7.56 -20.84
CA GLU A 130 10.45 6.45 -21.10
C GLU A 130 10.85 5.68 -19.83
N TYR A 131 10.71 6.26 -18.66
CA TYR A 131 11.09 5.61 -17.41
C TYR A 131 10.29 6.15 -16.23
N SER A 132 10.15 5.33 -15.21
CA SER A 132 9.65 5.75 -13.90
C SER A 132 10.59 5.33 -12.77
N ILE A 133 10.61 6.16 -11.74
CA ILE A 133 11.36 5.94 -10.51
C ILE A 133 10.39 6.13 -9.35
N ASN A 134 10.25 5.12 -8.51
CA ASN A 134 9.49 5.21 -7.27
C ASN A 134 10.42 5.01 -6.07
N ILE A 135 10.29 5.86 -5.07
CA ILE A 135 11.01 5.77 -3.79
C ILE A 135 9.97 5.75 -2.67
N LEU A 136 10.07 4.76 -1.81
CA LEU A 136 9.17 4.55 -0.68
C LEU A 136 9.97 4.47 0.61
N TYR A 137 9.46 5.12 1.65
CA TYR A 137 9.87 4.92 3.04
C TYR A 137 8.64 5.03 3.93
N GLY A 138 8.50 4.14 4.91
CA GLY A 138 7.44 4.24 5.90
C GLY A 138 7.42 3.10 6.89
N ASP A 139 6.64 3.29 7.94
CA ASP A 139 6.40 2.29 8.97
C ASP A 139 5.09 1.55 8.67
N VAL A 140 5.12 0.24 8.79
CA VAL A 140 4.00 -0.67 8.54
C VAL A 140 3.65 -1.38 9.84
N SER A 141 2.41 -1.26 10.27
CA SER A 141 1.87 -2.04 11.38
C SER A 141 0.89 -3.06 10.81
N VAL A 142 1.24 -4.34 10.87
CA VAL A 142 0.37 -5.42 10.42
C VAL A 142 -0.20 -6.16 11.60
N SER A 143 -1.52 -6.24 11.63
CA SER A 143 -2.30 -6.92 12.65
C SER A 143 -3.07 -8.06 12.01
N GLN A 144 -2.89 -9.27 12.50
CA GLN A 144 -3.52 -10.47 11.94
C GLN A 144 -4.09 -11.38 13.02
N SER A 145 -5.20 -12.04 12.71
CA SER A 145 -5.71 -13.14 13.49
C SER A 145 -5.21 -14.47 12.91
N THR A 146 -4.49 -15.24 13.73
CA THR A 146 -3.94 -16.54 13.31
C THR A 146 -4.59 -17.69 14.08
N THR A 147 -4.76 -18.85 13.43
CA THR A 147 -5.37 -20.05 14.02
C THR A 147 -4.39 -20.87 14.86
N VAL A 148 -3.14 -20.49 14.95
CA VAL A 148 -2.04 -21.32 15.52
C VAL A 148 -2.11 -21.43 17.04
N LEU A 149 -2.76 -20.51 17.72
CA LEU A 149 -2.90 -20.53 19.17
C LEU A 149 -4.35 -20.82 19.53
N GLY A 150 -4.61 -21.89 20.24
CA GLY A 150 -5.91 -22.51 20.56
C GLY A 150 -7.09 -21.66 21.07
N ASN A 151 -6.98 -20.33 21.02
CA ASN A 151 -8.04 -19.36 21.31
C ASN A 151 -8.25 -18.44 20.12
N TYR A 152 -8.58 -19.02 18.96
CA TYR A 152 -8.88 -18.24 17.78
C TYR A 152 -10.15 -17.40 17.99
N ASN A 153 -9.96 -16.09 17.96
CA ASN A 153 -11.05 -15.15 17.79
C ASN A 153 -10.77 -14.35 16.51
N PRO A 154 -11.57 -14.51 15.45
CA PRO A 154 -11.31 -13.85 14.16
C PRO A 154 -11.37 -12.32 14.22
N ARG A 155 -11.88 -11.77 15.32
CA ARG A 155 -12.00 -10.32 15.54
C ARG A 155 -10.94 -9.75 16.48
N LYS A 156 -10.12 -10.60 17.09
CA LYS A 156 -9.01 -10.16 17.94
C LYS A 156 -7.71 -10.56 17.29
N PRO A 157 -6.94 -9.61 16.78
CA PRO A 157 -5.61 -9.90 16.29
C PRO A 157 -4.77 -10.53 17.40
N ASN A 158 -4.06 -11.59 17.07
CA ASN A 158 -3.13 -12.26 17.97
C ASN A 158 -1.68 -12.24 17.46
N TYR A 159 -1.48 -11.58 16.34
CA TYR A 159 -0.16 -11.34 15.76
C TYR A 159 -0.04 -9.87 15.37
N PHE A 160 0.97 -9.22 15.90
CA PHE A 160 1.33 -7.85 15.58
C PHE A 160 2.78 -7.80 15.14
N THR A 161 3.05 -7.09 14.07
CA THR A 161 4.41 -6.78 13.66
C THR A 161 4.49 -5.33 13.22
N ASN A 162 5.50 -4.64 13.73
CA ASN A 162 5.86 -3.31 13.28
C ASN A 162 7.15 -3.42 12.48
N GLN A 163 7.14 -2.85 11.31
CA GLN A 163 8.24 -2.90 10.36
C GLN A 163 8.46 -1.51 9.77
N SER A 164 9.72 -1.14 9.59
CA SER A 164 10.08 -0.02 8.74
C SER A 164 10.47 -0.56 7.38
N ILE A 165 9.88 -0.01 6.32
CA ILE A 165 10.20 -0.37 4.95
C ILE A 165 10.81 0.80 4.20
N TYR A 166 11.81 0.53 3.38
CA TYR A 166 12.35 1.50 2.45
C TYR A 166 12.79 0.81 1.16
N GLY A 167 12.51 1.47 0.07
CA GLY A 167 12.76 0.82 -1.20
C GLY A 167 12.73 1.75 -2.40
N PHE A 168 13.12 1.15 -3.50
CA PHE A 168 13.28 1.80 -4.78
C PHE A 168 12.79 0.88 -5.88
N ASP A 169 12.02 1.44 -6.80
CA ASP A 169 11.52 0.79 -7.99
C ASP A 169 11.86 1.60 -9.24
N TYR A 170 12.47 0.99 -10.22
CA TYR A 170 12.78 1.58 -11.50
C TYR A 170 12.16 0.80 -12.63
N ASN A 171 11.50 1.49 -13.54
CA ASN A 171 10.98 0.94 -14.79
C ASN A 171 11.53 1.70 -15.97
N LYS A 172 11.91 0.99 -17.02
CA LYS A 172 12.27 1.54 -18.32
C LYS A 172 11.31 1.00 -19.37
N SER A 173 10.65 1.91 -20.08
CA SER A 173 9.74 1.58 -21.16
C SER A 173 10.45 1.64 -22.51
N PHE A 174 10.19 0.62 -23.32
CA PHE A 174 10.59 0.52 -24.72
C PHE A 174 9.31 0.37 -25.57
N ILE A 175 9.41 0.50 -26.88
CA ILE A 175 8.25 0.46 -27.79
C ILE A 175 7.37 -0.80 -27.60
N THR A 176 7.97 -1.95 -27.29
CA THR A 176 7.25 -3.23 -27.19
C THR A 176 7.52 -3.98 -25.88
N ALA A 177 8.25 -3.39 -24.96
CA ALA A 177 8.63 -4.04 -23.72
C ALA A 177 8.89 -3.05 -22.61
N ASN A 178 8.61 -3.47 -21.35
CA ASN A 178 9.04 -2.77 -20.15
C ASN A 178 10.01 -3.65 -19.37
N PHE A 179 11.03 -3.02 -18.82
CA PHE A 179 12.00 -3.64 -17.94
C PHE A 179 11.91 -2.95 -16.58
N GLY A 180 11.89 -3.73 -15.50
CA GLY A 180 11.85 -3.18 -14.16
C GLY A 180 12.85 -3.86 -13.23
N ILE A 181 13.34 -3.09 -12.28
CA ILE A 181 14.16 -3.56 -11.15
C ILE A 181 13.68 -2.89 -9.87
N SER A 182 13.60 -3.65 -8.79
CA SER A 182 13.16 -3.14 -7.49
C SER A 182 14.02 -3.69 -6.38
N PHE A 183 14.21 -2.87 -5.35
CA PHE A 183 14.87 -3.22 -4.11
C PHE A 183 14.02 -2.74 -2.95
N LEU A 184 13.83 -3.61 -1.95
CA LEU A 184 13.07 -3.31 -0.74
C LEU A 184 13.82 -3.87 0.46
N ALA A 185 14.07 -3.02 1.44
CA ALA A 185 14.52 -3.43 2.76
C ALA A 185 13.37 -3.34 3.75
N VAL A 186 13.29 -4.29 4.65
CA VAL A 186 12.28 -4.41 5.70
C VAL A 186 13.03 -4.64 7.01
N GLU A 187 12.91 -3.71 7.92
CA GLU A 187 13.48 -3.78 9.27
C GLU A 187 12.37 -4.03 10.28
N ASN A 188 12.52 -5.05 11.10
CA ASN A 188 11.57 -5.35 12.17
C ASN A 188 12.00 -4.66 13.48
N GLU A 189 11.07 -4.03 14.20
CA GLU A 189 11.35 -3.36 15.47
C GLU A 189 12.07 -4.24 16.51
N ASN A 190 11.84 -5.54 16.45
CA ASN A 190 12.41 -6.49 17.39
C ASN A 190 13.78 -7.05 16.96
N ASN A 191 14.38 -6.57 15.85
CA ASN A 191 15.64 -7.02 15.26
C ASN A 191 15.72 -8.56 15.09
N ILE A 192 14.59 -9.23 14.90
CA ILE A 192 14.55 -10.69 14.83
C ILE A 192 14.77 -11.15 13.40
N ASP A 193 14.21 -10.44 12.41
CA ASP A 193 14.20 -10.86 11.01
C ASP A 193 14.20 -9.66 10.04
N ASP A 194 15.34 -9.02 9.85
CA ASP A 194 15.47 -8.02 8.79
C ASP A 194 15.54 -8.71 7.43
N HIS A 195 14.86 -8.13 6.45
CA HIS A 195 14.77 -8.70 5.12
C HIS A 195 15.25 -7.72 4.05
N PHE A 196 15.96 -8.24 3.08
CA PHE A 196 16.27 -7.53 1.85
C PHE A 196 15.67 -8.29 0.66
N LEU A 197 14.85 -7.61 -0.12
CA LEU A 197 14.21 -8.18 -1.30
C LEU A 197 14.68 -7.45 -2.55
N SER A 198 14.96 -8.21 -3.59
CA SER A 198 15.28 -7.69 -4.92
C SER A 198 14.38 -8.35 -5.96
N ASN A 199 14.05 -7.61 -7.00
CA ASN A 199 13.22 -8.09 -8.09
C ASN A 199 13.72 -7.57 -9.42
N ILE A 200 13.65 -8.42 -10.43
CA ILE A 200 13.84 -8.07 -11.84
C ILE A 200 12.63 -8.54 -12.62
N ARG A 201 12.11 -7.72 -13.51
CA ARG A 201 10.94 -8.04 -14.31
C ARG A 201 11.05 -7.58 -15.75
N LEU A 202 10.40 -8.32 -16.61
CA LEU A 202 10.24 -8.04 -18.03
C LEU A 202 8.77 -8.21 -18.41
N GLU A 203 8.23 -7.23 -19.07
CA GLU A 203 6.92 -7.27 -19.68
C GLU A 203 7.08 -6.98 -21.17
N LYS A 204 6.52 -7.82 -22.00
CA LYS A 204 6.60 -7.69 -23.45
C LYS A 204 5.21 -7.71 -24.04
N PHE A 205 4.92 -6.67 -24.82
CA PHE A 205 3.66 -6.55 -25.55
C PHE A 205 3.80 -7.03 -26.98
N TYR A 206 2.79 -7.70 -27.48
CA TYR A 206 2.66 -8.13 -28.87
C TYR A 206 1.22 -7.97 -29.33
N ASN A 207 0.98 -8.09 -30.64
CA ASN A 207 -0.25 -7.62 -31.29
C ASN A 207 -1.58 -8.07 -30.67
N LYS A 208 -1.62 -9.26 -30.03
CA LYS A 208 -2.82 -9.80 -29.40
C LYS A 208 -2.55 -10.35 -28.00
N GLY A 209 -1.55 -9.80 -27.30
CA GLY A 209 -1.26 -10.32 -25.98
C GLY A 209 -0.08 -9.67 -25.26
N GLU A 210 0.28 -10.29 -24.17
CA GLU A 210 1.27 -9.83 -23.21
C GLU A 210 2.00 -11.02 -22.59
N LEU A 211 3.30 -10.87 -22.42
CA LEU A 211 4.15 -11.78 -21.65
C LEU A 211 4.75 -11.01 -20.48
N TYR A 212 4.57 -11.51 -19.27
CA TYR A 212 5.18 -10.97 -18.06
C TYR A 212 6.04 -12.02 -17.37
N LEU A 213 7.25 -11.65 -17.02
CA LEU A 213 8.21 -12.45 -16.26
C LEU A 213 8.69 -11.63 -15.07
N SER A 214 8.76 -12.24 -13.91
CA SER A 214 9.33 -11.60 -12.73
C SER A 214 10.07 -12.62 -11.88
N PHE A 215 11.25 -12.26 -11.42
CA PHE A 215 12.06 -13.04 -10.51
C PHE A 215 12.40 -12.18 -9.30
N ALA A 216 12.15 -12.71 -8.10
CA ALA A 216 12.48 -12.07 -6.84
C ALA A 216 13.42 -12.94 -6.02
N HIS A 217 14.29 -12.29 -5.28
CA HIS A 217 15.18 -12.90 -4.30
C HIS A 217 15.00 -12.21 -2.95
N LYS A 218 14.94 -13.00 -1.88
CA LYS A 218 14.84 -12.55 -0.49
C LYS A 218 16.05 -13.06 0.27
N GLU A 219 16.69 -12.16 1.01
CA GLU A 219 17.68 -12.48 2.03
C GLU A 219 17.14 -12.02 3.38
N SER A 220 17.26 -12.87 4.39
CA SER A 220 16.87 -12.55 5.78
C SER A 220 18.08 -12.66 6.68
N HIS A 221 18.25 -11.70 7.58
CA HIS A 221 19.25 -11.72 8.63
C HIS A 221 18.57 -12.08 9.94
N VAL A 222 18.74 -13.34 10.37
CA VAL A 222 18.27 -13.80 11.66
C VAL A 222 19.48 -13.89 12.61
N ASN A 223 19.50 -13.05 13.63
CA ASN A 223 20.47 -13.10 14.75
C ASN A 223 21.90 -13.50 14.35
N SER A 224 22.50 -12.80 13.41
CA SER A 224 23.92 -12.83 13.03
C SER A 224 24.52 -14.16 12.52
N GLN A 225 23.78 -15.23 12.37
CA GLN A 225 24.37 -16.52 11.95
C GLN A 225 23.63 -17.31 10.86
N ASP A 226 22.34 -17.10 10.63
CA ASP A 226 21.61 -17.87 9.64
C ASP A 226 20.98 -16.94 8.58
N PHE A 227 21.43 -17.08 7.34
CA PHE A 227 20.80 -16.45 6.19
C PHE A 227 19.65 -17.34 5.73
N ASP A 228 18.42 -16.90 5.93
CA ASP A 228 17.28 -17.51 5.25
C ASP A 228 17.13 -16.87 3.87
N GLN A 229 17.23 -17.68 2.83
CA GLN A 229 17.14 -17.23 1.45
C GLN A 229 15.85 -17.76 0.81
N GLY A 230 15.16 -16.88 0.11
CA GLY A 230 13.97 -17.24 -0.65
C GLY A 230 14.04 -16.77 -2.10
N ASN A 231 13.38 -17.51 -2.98
CA ASN A 231 13.23 -17.10 -4.38
C ASN A 231 11.79 -17.19 -4.80
N GLY A 232 11.33 -16.18 -5.54
CA GLY A 232 10.03 -16.13 -6.17
C GLY A 232 10.15 -16.02 -7.68
N PHE A 233 9.30 -16.73 -8.39
CA PHE A 233 9.17 -16.62 -9.83
C PHE A 233 7.70 -16.47 -10.20
N TYR A 234 7.41 -15.51 -11.06
CA TYR A 234 6.10 -15.31 -11.63
C TYR A 234 6.19 -15.20 -13.16
N PHE A 235 5.37 -16.00 -13.81
CA PHE A 235 5.15 -15.98 -15.24
C PHE A 235 3.67 -15.75 -15.52
N SER A 236 3.36 -14.84 -16.43
CA SER A 236 2.01 -14.64 -16.95
C SER A 236 2.08 -14.45 -18.45
N ASN A 237 1.18 -15.12 -19.18
CA ASN A 237 1.03 -14.97 -20.60
C ASN A 237 -0.43 -14.80 -20.94
N ILE A 238 -0.77 -13.76 -21.65
CA ILE A 238 -2.10 -13.44 -22.14
C ILE A 238 -2.07 -13.45 -23.64
N ASN A 239 -2.92 -14.25 -24.25
CA ASN A 239 -3.09 -14.31 -25.70
C ASN A 239 -4.58 -14.16 -26.01
N SER A 240 -4.90 -13.20 -26.88
CA SER A 240 -6.26 -12.93 -27.33
C SER A 240 -6.40 -13.24 -28.80
N THR A 241 -7.52 -13.86 -29.16
CA THR A 241 -8.02 -13.97 -30.52
C THR A 241 -9.29 -13.14 -30.63
N ASP A 242 -9.92 -13.12 -31.79
CA ASP A 242 -11.14 -12.33 -31.97
C ASP A 242 -12.31 -12.81 -31.06
N ASN A 243 -12.30 -14.09 -30.67
CA ASN A 243 -13.37 -14.70 -29.88
C ASN A 243 -12.93 -15.25 -28.52
N TRP A 244 -11.64 -15.37 -28.25
CA TRP A 244 -11.12 -16.06 -27.06
C TRP A 244 -9.93 -15.32 -26.46
N THR A 245 -9.85 -15.31 -25.14
CA THR A 245 -8.66 -14.88 -24.40
C THR A 245 -8.15 -16.03 -23.54
N PHE A 246 -6.90 -16.41 -23.75
CA PHE A 246 -6.20 -17.42 -22.97
C PHE A 246 -5.27 -16.71 -21.98
N VAL A 247 -5.42 -17.04 -20.70
CA VAL A 247 -4.55 -16.53 -19.63
C VAL A 247 -3.86 -17.71 -18.98
N THR A 248 -2.53 -17.68 -18.98
CA THR A 248 -1.71 -18.67 -18.28
C THR A 248 -0.91 -17.96 -17.21
N ASN A 249 -1.09 -18.38 -15.97
CA ASN A 249 -0.32 -17.85 -14.84
C ASN A 249 0.42 -19.00 -14.16
N TYR A 250 1.69 -18.79 -13.87
CA TYR A 250 2.50 -19.70 -13.09
C TYR A 250 3.24 -18.92 -12.01
N ARG A 251 3.14 -19.38 -10.77
CA ARG A 251 3.84 -18.80 -9.62
C ARG A 251 4.57 -19.91 -8.87
N ARG A 252 5.81 -19.65 -8.51
CA ARG A 252 6.62 -20.54 -7.70
C ARG A 252 7.34 -19.74 -6.64
N TYR A 253 7.14 -20.13 -5.39
CA TYR A 253 7.88 -19.60 -4.25
C TYR A 253 8.68 -20.74 -3.63
N ARG A 254 9.91 -20.45 -3.29
CA ARG A 254 10.77 -21.35 -2.55
C ARG A 254 11.31 -20.60 -1.35
N PHE A 255 10.83 -20.96 -0.18
CA PHE A 255 11.33 -20.49 1.09
C PHE A 255 12.06 -21.63 1.77
N ASN A 256 13.24 -21.40 2.28
CA ASN A 256 13.90 -22.32 3.18
C ASN A 256 13.30 -22.09 4.56
N ILE A 257 12.40 -22.97 4.98
CA ILE A 257 11.94 -23.03 6.36
C ILE A 257 13.00 -23.90 7.05
N GLN A 258 13.81 -23.31 7.90
CA GLN A 258 14.63 -24.10 8.82
C GLN A 258 13.70 -24.61 9.93
N ASN A 259 13.64 -25.95 10.07
CA ASN A 259 12.96 -26.63 11.17
C ASN A 259 13.76 -26.53 12.46
#